data_a86900154b5c99730ccf5d9842a03b7e
#
_entry.id   a86900154b5c99730ccf5d9842a03b7e
#
_cell.length_a   1.000
_cell.length_b   1.000
_cell.length_c   1.000
_cell.angle_alpha   90.00
_cell.angle_beta   90.00
_cell.angle_gamma   90.00
#
_symmetry.space_group_name_H-M   'P 1'
#
loop_
_entity.id
_entity.type
_entity.pdbx_description
1 polymer ?
#
loop_
_entity_poly.entity_id
_entity_poly.type
_entity_poly.pdbx_seq_one_letter_code
_entity_poly.pdbx_strand_id
1 'polypeptide(L)'
;MHPADVSPGGFFQGFWQRIANLSGGAATTAVVGSILLALAGLALIVVELLPPPREAPTYVVRKDGLGTVTVARKSVRQVAQYEAAQIAGVREVRSEVRNGADGIHIITHASLAPDTVAPAVGEQLQVNIKEAVQRHLGLPVAEVQVHTQVEALDTTRRVR
;
A
#
# COMPACT_ATOMS: atom_id res chain seq x y z
N MET A 1 22.33 37.52 39.07
CA MET A 1 22.06 36.36 38.20
C MET A 1 21.44 36.85 36.90
N HIS A 2 22.24 36.97 35.85
CA HIS A 2 21.76 37.40 34.50
C HIS A 2 21.35 36.14 33.71
N PRO A 3 20.18 36.10 33.15
CA PRO A 3 19.84 35.03 32.22
C PRO A 3 20.66 35.17 30.94
N ALA A 4 21.36 34.14 30.57
CA ALA A 4 22.11 34.07 29.31
C ALA A 4 21.18 34.22 28.12
N ASP A 5 21.45 35.31 27.38
CA ASP A 5 20.78 35.65 26.11
C ASP A 5 21.20 34.59 25.06
N VAL A 6 20.38 33.54 24.91
CA VAL A 6 20.56 32.53 23.90
C VAL A 6 19.93 33.03 22.59
N SER A 7 20.64 33.98 21.95
CA SER A 7 20.22 34.41 20.62
C SER A 7 20.60 33.31 19.59
N PRO A 8 19.68 32.95 18.67
CA PRO A 8 19.98 31.94 17.63
C PRO A 8 21.19 32.30 16.76
N GLY A 9 21.53 33.58 16.68
CA GLY A 9 22.72 34.06 15.95
C GLY A 9 24.06 33.69 16.58
N GLY A 10 24.11 33.51 17.93
CA GLY A 10 25.35 33.17 18.64
C GLY A 10 25.84 31.77 18.38
N PHE A 11 24.95 30.84 18.15
CA PHE A 11 25.26 29.45 17.81
C PHE A 11 25.93 29.35 16.43
N PHE A 12 25.41 30.08 15.46
CA PHE A 12 25.96 30.10 14.09
C PHE A 12 27.31 30.82 14.05
N GLN A 13 27.50 31.89 14.78
CA GLN A 13 28.79 32.60 14.84
C GLN A 13 29.88 31.77 15.49
N GLY A 14 29.59 31.06 16.57
CA GLY A 14 30.53 30.10 17.21
C GLY A 14 30.92 28.95 16.30
N PHE A 15 30.00 28.45 15.52
CA PHE A 15 30.23 27.41 14.53
C PHE A 15 31.15 27.86 13.41
N TRP A 16 30.92 29.05 12.83
CA TRP A 16 31.76 29.61 11.78
C TRP A 16 33.18 29.93 12.27
N GLN A 17 33.37 30.44 13.50
CA GLN A 17 34.67 30.70 14.08
C GLN A 17 35.48 29.43 14.33
N ARG A 18 34.82 28.31 14.70
CA ARG A 18 35.48 27.03 14.85
C ARG A 18 35.94 26.44 13.51
N ILE A 19 35.17 26.61 12.45
CA ILE A 19 35.55 26.18 11.09
C ILE A 19 36.67 27.05 10.55
N ALA A 20 36.63 28.36 10.78
CA ALA A 20 37.67 29.28 10.33
C ALA A 20 39.04 29.06 10.99
N ASN A 21 39.08 28.53 12.22
CA ASN A 21 40.31 28.23 12.97
C ASN A 21 40.91 26.84 12.69
N LEU A 22 40.24 26.03 11.86
CA LEU A 22 40.81 24.76 11.36
C LEU A 22 41.78 25.05 10.24
N SER A 23 43.03 25.40 10.60
CA SER A 23 44.10 25.60 9.62
C SER A 23 44.56 24.26 9.03
N GLY A 24 44.58 24.19 7.71
CA GLY A 24 45.11 23.06 6.95
C GLY A 24 44.08 22.01 6.54
N GLY A 25 44.49 20.78 6.28
CA GLY A 25 43.68 19.68 5.74
C GLY A 25 42.40 19.33 6.51
N ALA A 26 42.34 19.65 7.82
CA ALA A 26 41.14 19.40 8.65
C ALA A 26 39.96 20.30 8.26
N ALA A 27 40.18 21.53 7.82
CA ALA A 27 39.11 22.41 7.37
C ALA A 27 38.49 21.93 6.04
N THR A 28 39.32 21.49 5.12
CA THR A 28 38.88 20.95 3.84
C THR A 28 38.12 19.67 4.00
N THR A 29 38.57 18.76 4.87
CA THR A 29 37.84 17.51 5.18
C THR A 29 36.47 17.78 5.85
N ALA A 30 36.38 18.76 6.74
CA ALA A 30 35.10 19.15 7.39
C ALA A 30 34.13 19.74 6.37
N VAL A 31 34.61 20.61 5.47
CA VAL A 31 33.75 21.20 4.42
C VAL A 31 33.26 20.14 3.44
N VAL A 32 34.16 19.28 2.95
CA VAL A 32 33.79 18.18 2.04
C VAL A 32 32.82 17.21 2.72
N GLY A 33 33.05 16.85 3.98
CA GLY A 33 32.17 16.00 4.75
C GLY A 33 30.77 16.59 4.94
N SER A 34 30.67 17.89 5.22
CA SER A 34 29.37 18.57 5.37
C SER A 34 28.60 18.66 4.06
N ILE A 35 29.28 18.89 2.93
CA ILE A 35 28.66 18.88 1.59
C ILE A 35 28.13 17.49 1.24
N LEU A 36 28.90 16.43 1.49
CA LEU A 36 28.47 15.06 1.25
C LEU A 36 27.26 14.68 2.12
N LEU A 37 27.28 15.09 3.39
CA LEU A 37 26.14 14.84 4.29
C LEU A 37 24.89 15.61 3.85
N ALA A 38 25.03 16.83 3.40
CA ALA A 38 23.94 17.63 2.86
C ALA A 38 23.36 17.02 1.58
N LEU A 39 24.22 16.55 0.68
CA LEU A 39 23.78 15.86 -0.55
C LEU A 39 23.09 14.53 -0.25
N ALA A 40 23.60 13.77 0.71
CA ALA A 40 22.95 12.53 1.15
C ALA A 40 21.57 12.80 1.79
N GLY A 41 21.47 13.82 2.63
CA GLY A 41 20.19 14.25 3.21
C GLY A 41 19.19 14.72 2.14
N LEU A 42 19.65 15.50 1.17
CA LEU A 42 18.83 15.93 0.04
C LEU A 42 18.37 14.74 -0.81
N ALA A 43 19.27 13.78 -1.09
CA ALA A 43 18.91 12.58 -1.84
C ALA A 43 17.84 11.75 -1.11
N LEU A 44 17.94 11.60 0.20
CA LEU A 44 16.91 10.91 1.01
C LEU A 44 15.56 11.63 0.94
N ILE A 45 15.55 12.94 1.04
CA ILE A 45 14.31 13.75 0.92
C ILE A 45 13.71 13.57 -0.48
N VAL A 46 14.52 13.60 -1.53
CA VAL A 46 14.05 13.39 -2.91
C VAL A 46 13.46 12.00 -3.08
N VAL A 47 14.09 10.96 -2.54
CA VAL A 47 13.58 9.58 -2.59
C VAL A 47 12.23 9.46 -1.85
N GLU A 48 12.08 10.13 -0.72
CA GLU A 48 10.85 10.09 0.08
C GLU A 48 9.70 10.92 -0.56
N LEU A 49 10.04 12.01 -1.25
CA LEU A 49 9.06 12.79 -2.01
C LEU A 49 8.69 12.17 -3.37
N LEU A 50 9.50 11.24 -3.89
CA LEU A 50 9.11 10.52 -5.10
C LEU A 50 7.92 9.62 -4.77
N PRO A 51 6.77 9.82 -5.45
CA PRO A 51 5.64 8.91 -5.28
C PRO A 51 6.13 7.49 -5.63
N PRO A 52 5.76 6.47 -4.83
CA PRO A 52 6.13 5.09 -5.15
C PRO A 52 5.72 4.80 -6.60
N PRO A 53 6.51 4.02 -7.34
CA PRO A 53 6.18 3.70 -8.72
C PRO A 53 4.74 3.19 -8.74
N ARG A 54 3.86 3.98 -9.33
CA ARG A 54 2.47 3.56 -9.55
C ARG A 54 2.58 2.40 -10.50
N GLU A 55 2.56 1.18 -9.96
CA GLU A 55 2.37 -0.01 -10.77
C GLU A 55 1.22 0.30 -11.70
N ALA A 56 1.45 0.13 -13.00
CA ALA A 56 0.44 0.38 -14.00
C ALA A 56 -0.79 -0.47 -13.65
N PRO A 57 -1.90 0.15 -13.20
CA PRO A 57 -3.00 -0.59 -12.56
C PRO A 57 -3.91 -1.20 -13.61
N THR A 58 -3.36 -1.65 -14.74
CA THR A 58 -4.13 -1.93 -15.94
C THR A 58 -3.77 -3.30 -16.52
N TYR A 59 -4.78 -4.12 -16.73
CA TYR A 59 -4.65 -5.40 -17.42
C TYR A 59 -5.02 -5.24 -18.88
N VAL A 60 -4.17 -5.72 -19.80
CA VAL A 60 -4.50 -5.81 -21.22
C VAL A 60 -5.35 -7.06 -21.42
N VAL A 61 -6.63 -6.86 -21.71
CA VAL A 61 -7.57 -7.97 -21.92
C VAL A 61 -7.50 -8.48 -23.36
N ARG A 62 -7.31 -7.56 -24.31
CA ARG A 62 -7.33 -7.89 -25.73
C ARG A 62 -6.50 -6.89 -26.53
N LYS A 63 -5.77 -7.41 -27.50
CA LYS A 63 -4.98 -6.63 -28.44
C LYS A 63 -5.38 -7.09 -29.84
N ASP A 64 -6.35 -6.41 -30.43
CA ASP A 64 -6.85 -6.70 -31.77
C ASP A 64 -6.46 -5.58 -32.73
N GLY A 65 -6.62 -5.82 -34.05
CA GLY A 65 -6.44 -4.80 -35.10
C GLY A 65 -7.35 -3.56 -34.96
N LEU A 66 -8.36 -3.61 -34.08
CA LEU A 66 -9.27 -2.52 -33.75
C LEU A 66 -8.83 -1.68 -32.53
N GLY A 67 -7.81 -2.12 -31.76
CA GLY A 67 -7.31 -1.40 -30.60
C GLY A 67 -6.92 -2.28 -29.42
N THR A 68 -6.62 -1.64 -28.29
CA THR A 68 -6.27 -2.31 -27.04
C THR A 68 -7.35 -2.05 -26.00
N VAL A 69 -7.99 -3.12 -25.49
CA VAL A 69 -8.93 -3.03 -24.36
C VAL A 69 -8.16 -3.29 -23.08
N THR A 70 -8.21 -2.34 -22.16
CA THR A 70 -7.52 -2.41 -20.89
C THR A 70 -8.52 -2.31 -19.72
N VAL A 71 -8.33 -3.12 -18.69
CA VAL A 71 -9.15 -3.11 -17.47
C VAL A 71 -8.30 -2.65 -16.29
N ALA A 72 -8.80 -1.66 -15.58
CA ALA A 72 -8.13 -1.17 -14.40
C ALA A 72 -8.20 -2.20 -13.26
N ARG A 73 -7.12 -2.36 -12.50
CA ARG A 73 -7.08 -3.22 -11.28
C ARG A 73 -8.21 -2.88 -10.30
N LYS A 74 -8.55 -1.60 -10.20
CA LYS A 74 -9.68 -1.14 -9.38
C LYS A 74 -11.01 -1.78 -9.80
N SER A 75 -11.25 -1.93 -11.10
CA SER A 75 -12.48 -2.57 -11.63
C SER A 75 -12.55 -4.04 -11.27
N VAL A 76 -11.44 -4.78 -11.39
CA VAL A 76 -11.37 -6.19 -10.96
C VAL A 76 -11.71 -6.33 -9.49
N ARG A 77 -11.10 -5.49 -8.64
CA ARG A 77 -11.37 -5.47 -7.20
C ARG A 77 -12.84 -5.15 -6.89
N GLN A 78 -13.42 -4.17 -7.57
CA GLN A 78 -14.82 -3.79 -7.36
C GLN A 78 -15.79 -4.91 -7.73
N VAL A 79 -15.57 -5.59 -8.85
CA VAL A 79 -16.38 -6.74 -9.27
C VAL A 79 -16.26 -7.86 -8.23
N ALA A 80 -15.04 -8.21 -7.83
CA ALA A 80 -14.81 -9.25 -6.82
C ALA A 80 -15.50 -8.94 -5.49
N GLN A 81 -15.39 -7.70 -5.00
CA GLN A 81 -16.03 -7.26 -3.76
C GLN A 81 -17.55 -7.24 -3.87
N TYR A 82 -18.08 -6.77 -4.99
CA TYR A 82 -19.53 -6.72 -5.21
C TYR A 82 -20.14 -8.12 -5.18
N GLU A 83 -19.59 -9.06 -5.93
CA GLU A 83 -20.10 -10.43 -5.98
C GLU A 83 -19.95 -11.15 -4.62
N ALA A 84 -18.83 -10.94 -3.96
CA ALA A 84 -18.61 -11.51 -2.64
C ALA A 84 -19.62 -10.99 -1.59
N ALA A 85 -19.98 -9.72 -1.66
CA ALA A 85 -20.95 -9.11 -0.75
C ALA A 85 -22.40 -9.61 -0.95
N GLN A 86 -22.72 -10.21 -2.10
CA GLN A 86 -24.04 -10.80 -2.35
C GLN A 86 -24.26 -12.16 -1.66
N ILE A 87 -23.17 -12.77 -1.16
CA ILE A 87 -23.26 -14.10 -0.54
C ILE A 87 -23.81 -13.98 0.87
N ALA A 88 -24.82 -14.80 1.17
CA ALA A 88 -25.46 -14.82 2.49
C ALA A 88 -24.43 -15.17 3.59
N GLY A 89 -24.48 -14.44 4.68
CA GLY A 89 -23.55 -14.62 5.81
C GLY A 89 -22.27 -13.79 5.70
N VAL A 90 -21.97 -13.15 4.57
CA VAL A 90 -20.85 -12.24 4.41
C VAL A 90 -21.24 -10.85 4.91
N ARG A 91 -20.44 -10.27 5.81
CA ARG A 91 -20.64 -8.93 6.38
C ARG A 91 -19.75 -7.87 5.79
N GLU A 92 -18.46 -8.17 5.72
CA GLU A 92 -17.46 -7.27 5.14
C GLU A 92 -16.53 -8.04 4.21
N VAL A 93 -16.16 -7.42 3.09
CA VAL A 93 -15.24 -8.01 2.13
C VAL A 93 -14.19 -6.99 1.73
N ARG A 94 -12.93 -7.45 1.73
CA ARG A 94 -11.81 -6.70 1.17
C ARG A 94 -11.06 -7.62 0.21
N SER A 95 -10.88 -7.15 -1.01
CA SER A 95 -10.14 -7.92 -2.03
C SER A 95 -8.92 -7.17 -2.50
N GLU A 96 -7.83 -7.89 -2.66
CA GLU A 96 -6.60 -7.44 -3.30
C GLU A 96 -6.41 -8.21 -4.60
N VAL A 97 -5.81 -7.56 -5.59
CA VAL A 97 -5.59 -8.16 -6.90
C VAL A 97 -4.11 -8.05 -7.24
N ARG A 98 -3.49 -9.17 -7.56
CA ARG A 98 -2.09 -9.27 -7.94
C ARG A 98 -1.94 -9.88 -9.33
N ASN A 99 -0.89 -9.50 -10.04
CA ASN A 99 -0.53 -10.11 -11.30
C ASN A 99 0.37 -11.31 -11.04
N GLY A 100 0.06 -12.43 -11.66
CA GLY A 100 0.94 -13.57 -11.79
C GLY A 100 1.34 -13.80 -13.26
N ALA A 101 2.28 -14.71 -13.48
CA ALA A 101 2.70 -15.10 -14.83
C ALA A 101 1.60 -15.88 -15.56
N ASP A 102 0.74 -16.55 -14.84
CA ASP A 102 -0.33 -17.46 -15.25
C ASP A 102 -1.72 -16.80 -15.26
N GLY A 103 -1.82 -15.54 -14.83
CA GLY A 103 -3.08 -14.82 -14.76
C GLY A 103 -3.19 -13.93 -13.51
N ILE A 104 -4.43 -13.61 -13.17
CA ILE A 104 -4.73 -12.75 -12.02
C ILE A 104 -4.93 -13.62 -10.77
N HIS A 105 -4.25 -13.22 -9.69
CA HIS A 105 -4.47 -13.77 -8.36
C HIS A 105 -5.30 -12.79 -7.55
N ILE A 106 -6.41 -13.27 -6.98
CA ILE A 106 -7.32 -12.48 -6.16
C ILE A 106 -7.25 -13.01 -4.74
N ILE A 107 -6.91 -12.14 -3.79
CA ILE A 107 -6.88 -12.45 -2.36
C ILE A 107 -8.06 -11.72 -1.73
N THR A 108 -8.99 -12.46 -1.14
CA THR A 108 -10.19 -11.92 -0.53
C THR A 108 -10.23 -12.22 0.96
N HIS A 109 -10.40 -11.20 1.77
CA HIS A 109 -10.65 -11.29 3.20
C HIS A 109 -12.13 -11.03 3.43
N ALA A 110 -12.83 -12.00 3.99
CA ALA A 110 -14.26 -11.91 4.27
C ALA A 110 -14.54 -12.08 5.77
N SER A 111 -15.28 -11.12 6.34
CA SER A 111 -15.87 -11.24 7.68
C SER A 111 -17.23 -11.88 7.56
N LEU A 112 -17.47 -12.95 8.33
CA LEU A 112 -18.68 -13.74 8.28
C LEU A 112 -19.52 -13.56 9.54
N ALA A 113 -20.83 -13.70 9.41
CA ALA A 113 -21.74 -13.74 10.53
C ALA A 113 -21.48 -15.00 11.41
N PRO A 114 -21.73 -14.92 12.74
CA PRO A 114 -21.40 -16.00 13.68
C PRO A 114 -22.11 -17.33 13.44
N ASP A 115 -23.24 -17.29 12.77
CA ASP A 115 -24.08 -18.45 12.44
C ASP A 115 -23.73 -19.08 11.07
N THR A 116 -22.66 -18.65 10.46
CA THR A 116 -22.28 -19.04 9.10
C THR A 116 -21.28 -20.20 9.08
N VAL A 117 -21.49 -21.16 8.17
CA VAL A 117 -20.57 -22.27 7.94
C VAL A 117 -19.41 -21.78 7.06
N ALA A 118 -18.33 -21.34 7.70
CA ALA A 118 -17.20 -20.69 7.02
C ALA A 118 -16.60 -21.46 5.82
N PRO A 119 -16.39 -22.79 5.85
CA PRO A 119 -15.88 -23.54 4.69
C PRO A 119 -16.81 -23.46 3.48
N ALA A 120 -18.11 -23.62 3.67
CA ALA A 120 -19.09 -23.59 2.57
C ALA A 120 -19.17 -22.22 1.92
N VAL A 121 -19.15 -21.16 2.73
CA VAL A 121 -19.13 -19.78 2.21
C VAL A 121 -17.80 -19.47 1.53
N GLY A 122 -16.68 -20.01 2.04
CA GLY A 122 -15.37 -19.90 1.40
C GLY A 122 -15.33 -20.46 -0.02
N GLU A 123 -15.89 -21.64 -0.22
CA GLU A 123 -16.00 -22.27 -1.55
C GLU A 123 -16.90 -21.46 -2.49
N GLN A 124 -18.05 -21.00 -2.00
CA GLN A 124 -18.94 -20.13 -2.80
C GLN A 124 -18.27 -18.82 -3.21
N LEU A 125 -17.52 -18.20 -2.30
CA LEU A 125 -16.74 -16.99 -2.60
C LEU A 125 -15.71 -17.24 -3.71
N GLN A 126 -14.96 -18.34 -3.64
CA GLN A 126 -13.97 -18.68 -4.66
C GLN A 126 -14.61 -18.84 -6.05
N VAL A 127 -15.69 -19.60 -6.15
CA VAL A 127 -16.38 -19.86 -7.40
C VAL A 127 -17.00 -18.58 -7.96
N ASN A 128 -17.79 -17.88 -7.15
CA ASN A 128 -18.53 -16.70 -7.61
C ASN A 128 -17.57 -15.56 -8.05
N ILE A 129 -16.52 -15.29 -7.28
CA ILE A 129 -15.53 -14.27 -7.64
C ILE A 129 -14.84 -14.63 -8.96
N LYS A 130 -14.39 -15.88 -9.10
CA LYS A 130 -13.72 -16.35 -10.32
C LYS A 130 -14.62 -16.19 -11.53
N GLU A 131 -15.84 -16.71 -11.46
CA GLU A 131 -16.79 -16.64 -12.57
C GLU A 131 -17.18 -15.20 -12.91
N ALA A 132 -17.42 -14.36 -11.91
CA ALA A 132 -17.80 -12.97 -12.14
C ALA A 132 -16.69 -12.19 -12.84
N VAL A 133 -15.45 -12.32 -12.40
CA VAL A 133 -14.32 -11.65 -13.04
C VAL A 133 -14.11 -12.14 -14.47
N GLN A 134 -14.21 -13.44 -14.72
CA GLN A 134 -14.09 -14.01 -16.05
C GLN A 134 -15.25 -13.56 -16.97
N ARG A 135 -16.49 -13.56 -16.46
CA ARG A 135 -17.69 -13.22 -17.22
C ARG A 135 -17.77 -11.73 -17.55
N HIS A 136 -17.50 -10.86 -16.59
CA HIS A 136 -17.68 -9.41 -16.77
C HIS A 136 -16.45 -8.72 -17.35
N LEU A 137 -15.26 -9.23 -17.08
CA LEU A 137 -14.02 -8.55 -17.46
C LEU A 137 -13.21 -9.33 -18.50
N GLY A 138 -13.56 -10.60 -18.77
CA GLY A 138 -12.84 -11.43 -19.73
C GLY A 138 -11.39 -11.74 -19.35
N LEU A 139 -11.05 -11.61 -18.07
CA LEU A 139 -9.68 -11.80 -17.59
C LEU A 139 -9.44 -13.21 -17.08
N PRO A 140 -8.30 -13.86 -17.41
CA PRO A 140 -7.96 -15.15 -16.86
C PRO A 140 -7.63 -15.04 -15.37
N VAL A 141 -8.43 -15.68 -14.52
CA VAL A 141 -8.18 -15.77 -13.08
C VAL A 141 -7.48 -17.09 -12.80
N ALA A 142 -6.21 -17.00 -12.39
CA ALA A 142 -5.38 -18.16 -12.03
C ALA A 142 -5.85 -18.74 -10.70
N GLU A 143 -5.97 -17.90 -9.67
CA GLU A 143 -6.28 -18.34 -8.32
C GLU A 143 -7.14 -17.31 -7.59
N VAL A 144 -8.07 -17.81 -6.76
CA VAL A 144 -8.81 -17.00 -5.77
C VAL A 144 -8.53 -17.58 -4.39
N GLN A 145 -7.77 -16.84 -3.58
CA GLN A 145 -7.51 -17.17 -2.18
C GLN A 145 -8.55 -16.45 -1.31
N VAL A 146 -9.23 -17.20 -0.44
CA VAL A 146 -10.23 -16.63 0.47
C VAL A 146 -9.81 -16.88 1.91
N HIS A 147 -9.69 -15.81 2.67
CA HIS A 147 -9.47 -15.82 4.10
C HIS A 147 -10.78 -15.41 4.79
N THR A 148 -11.40 -16.35 5.48
CA THR A 148 -12.63 -16.10 6.23
C THR A 148 -12.33 -15.87 7.71
N GLN A 149 -12.94 -14.85 8.29
CA GLN A 149 -12.93 -14.59 9.73
C GLN A 149 -14.37 -14.51 10.22
N VAL A 150 -14.72 -15.33 11.19
CA VAL A 150 -16.04 -15.26 11.82
C VAL A 150 -16.00 -14.19 12.91
N GLU A 151 -16.95 -13.24 12.85
CA GLU A 151 -17.08 -12.24 13.90
C GLU A 151 -17.51 -12.90 15.20
N ALA A 152 -16.80 -12.60 16.29
CA ALA A 152 -17.22 -13.01 17.61
C ALA A 152 -18.54 -12.33 17.97
N LEU A 153 -19.49 -13.07 18.55
CA LEU A 153 -20.68 -12.49 19.14
C LEU A 153 -20.24 -11.51 20.23
N ASP A 154 -20.49 -10.23 20.01
CA ASP A 154 -20.19 -9.20 21.00
C ASP A 154 -21.11 -9.40 22.21
N THR A 155 -20.62 -10.11 23.21
CA THR A 155 -21.32 -10.45 24.45
C THR A 155 -21.42 -9.25 25.40
N THR A 156 -21.00 -8.07 24.96
CA THR A 156 -21.08 -6.86 25.77
C THR A 156 -22.47 -6.20 25.65
N ARG A 157 -23.53 -6.96 25.91
CA ARG A 157 -24.81 -6.36 26.22
C ARG A 157 -24.72 -5.80 27.64
N ARG A 158 -24.32 -4.55 27.78
CA ARG A 158 -24.51 -3.81 29.02
C ARG A 158 -25.98 -3.84 29.36
N VAL A 159 -26.34 -4.69 30.32
CA VAL A 159 -27.63 -4.59 31.03
C VAL A 159 -27.56 -3.30 31.84
N ARG A 160 -28.44 -2.39 31.58
CA ARG A 160 -28.71 -1.17 32.35
C ARG A 160 -29.82 -1.44 33.31
#